data_cca0bf7e59d28a1f8c1f9299209d4bda
#
_entry.id   cca0bf7e59d28a1f8c1f9299209d4bda
#
_cell.length_a   1.000
_cell.length_b   1.000
_cell.length_c   1.000
_cell.angle_alpha   90.00
_cell.angle_beta   90.00
_cell.angle_gamma   90.00
#
_symmetry.space_group_name_H-M   'P 1'
#
loop_
_entity.id
_entity.type
_entity.pdbx_description
1 polymer ?
#
loop_
_entity_poly.entity_id
_entity_poly.type
_entity_poly.pdbx_seq_one_letter_code
_entity_poly.pdbx_strand_id
1 'polypeptide(L)'
;MADSDAIVVGSGPNGLAAAIALAQAGRSVTVLEAAPTVGGGTRSAELTLPGFRHDVCSAIHPLALASPFLRSLPLDRHGLAFAHPEIPLAHPLDGGQAVALHRSVAQTAEGLGADGPAYRALMQPLADGWEALVEDMLGPLRPPRHPLALARFARAGVRSATGLARSRFPGVRARALLAGNAAHAMRPLTAPATAGFGLMLQLLGHGVGWPAAVGGSQAIADAMASLLRSLGGEIHTNSPVQSRRDLTPRQILAIAGDDLPDRYRRALGRYRYGPGVFKIDYALDAPVPWAAPECRRAGTVHLGGTFEEIAAAEAAVARGEHAARPYVLVAQQSLFDPGRAPAGAHTLWAYCHVPNGSPIDAGDAIEAQIERFAPGFRELVRARSTMGPESMEAHKANYVGGDINGGAATLRQLFTRPVARPVPYSTPNPRLFICSSSTPPGGGVHAMCGWYAARAALRGALR
;
A
#
# COMPACT_ATOMS: atom_id res chain seq x y z
N MET A 1 -14.62 -22.77 -22.65
CA MET A 1 -14.43 -22.58 -21.20
C MET A 1 -15.54 -23.35 -20.53
N ALA A 2 -15.25 -24.19 -19.56
CA ALA A 2 -16.28 -24.84 -18.76
C ALA A 2 -17.17 -23.77 -18.11
N ASP A 3 -18.46 -24.04 -17.91
CA ASP A 3 -19.38 -23.13 -17.24
C ASP A 3 -18.94 -22.97 -15.78
N SER A 4 -18.20 -21.90 -15.48
CA SER A 4 -17.79 -21.57 -14.12
C SER A 4 -18.90 -20.82 -13.39
N ASP A 5 -19.12 -21.14 -12.10
CA ASP A 5 -20.05 -20.40 -11.23
C ASP A 5 -19.67 -18.91 -11.14
N ALA A 6 -18.38 -18.62 -11.18
CA ALA A 6 -17.86 -17.26 -11.09
C ALA A 6 -16.64 -17.01 -11.98
N ILE A 7 -16.61 -15.83 -12.59
CA ILE A 7 -15.44 -15.32 -13.29
C ILE A 7 -14.91 -14.12 -12.53
N VAL A 8 -13.60 -14.16 -12.24
CA VAL A 8 -12.87 -13.06 -11.61
C VAL A 8 -11.96 -12.41 -12.65
N VAL A 9 -12.08 -11.10 -12.83
CA VAL A 9 -11.24 -10.34 -13.76
C VAL A 9 -10.12 -9.65 -13.02
N GLY A 10 -8.88 -9.98 -13.42
CA GLY A 10 -7.65 -9.51 -12.79
C GLY A 10 -7.14 -10.42 -11.67
N SER A 11 -5.88 -10.80 -11.77
CA SER A 11 -5.16 -11.67 -10.83
C SER A 11 -4.28 -10.91 -9.84
N GLY A 12 -4.60 -9.66 -9.54
CA GLY A 12 -4.00 -8.94 -8.41
C GLY A 12 -4.43 -9.56 -7.07
N PRO A 13 -3.81 -9.19 -5.93
CA PRO A 13 -4.10 -9.79 -4.62
C PRO A 13 -5.59 -9.81 -4.25
N ASN A 14 -6.35 -8.78 -4.61
CA ASN A 14 -7.78 -8.74 -4.33
C ASN A 14 -8.59 -9.68 -5.25
N GLY A 15 -8.23 -9.80 -6.53
CA GLY A 15 -8.87 -10.76 -7.44
C GLY A 15 -8.61 -12.19 -7.02
N LEU A 16 -7.34 -12.53 -6.74
CA LEU A 16 -6.97 -13.86 -6.23
C LEU A 16 -7.67 -14.17 -4.90
N ALA A 17 -7.81 -13.18 -4.01
CA ALA A 17 -8.54 -13.35 -2.76
C ALA A 17 -10.03 -13.65 -2.97
N ALA A 18 -10.67 -12.96 -3.91
CA ALA A 18 -12.05 -13.25 -4.26
C ALA A 18 -12.19 -14.67 -4.83
N ALA A 19 -11.29 -15.06 -5.73
CA ALA A 19 -11.29 -16.39 -6.34
C ALA A 19 -11.07 -17.49 -5.29
N ILE A 20 -10.08 -17.36 -4.41
CA ILE A 20 -9.81 -18.32 -3.31
C ILE A 20 -11.04 -18.45 -2.40
N ALA A 21 -11.63 -17.31 -1.98
CA ALA A 21 -12.78 -17.35 -1.07
C ALA A 21 -14.02 -18.01 -1.70
N LEU A 22 -14.21 -17.86 -3.02
CA LEU A 22 -15.27 -18.53 -3.76
C LEU A 22 -14.97 -20.05 -3.92
N ALA A 23 -13.74 -20.42 -4.28
CA ALA A 23 -13.31 -21.79 -4.40
C ALA A 23 -13.39 -22.55 -3.07
N GLN A 24 -13.00 -21.91 -1.95
CA GLN A 24 -13.17 -22.47 -0.59
C GLN A 24 -14.65 -22.71 -0.23
N ALA A 25 -15.56 -21.95 -0.84
CA ALA A 25 -17.01 -22.16 -0.69
C ALA A 25 -17.59 -23.20 -1.69
N GLY A 26 -16.75 -23.95 -2.38
CA GLY A 26 -17.14 -25.01 -3.32
C GLY A 26 -17.66 -24.49 -4.66
N ARG A 27 -17.34 -23.25 -5.05
CA ARG A 27 -17.73 -22.69 -6.36
C ARG A 27 -16.61 -22.90 -7.37
N SER A 28 -16.98 -23.28 -8.61
CA SER A 28 -16.06 -23.31 -9.73
C SER A 28 -15.70 -21.86 -10.13
N VAL A 29 -14.38 -21.57 -10.22
CA VAL A 29 -13.90 -20.18 -10.44
C VAL A 29 -12.85 -20.14 -11.53
N THR A 30 -13.05 -19.22 -12.47
CA THR A 30 -12.07 -18.88 -13.49
C THR A 30 -11.58 -17.46 -13.28
N VAL A 31 -10.25 -17.27 -13.24
CA VAL A 31 -9.60 -15.94 -13.20
C VAL A 31 -9.06 -15.60 -14.59
N LEU A 32 -9.42 -14.43 -15.10
CA LEU A 32 -8.94 -13.90 -16.38
C LEU A 32 -7.97 -12.74 -16.10
N GLU A 33 -6.73 -12.86 -16.55
CA GLU A 33 -5.67 -11.85 -16.39
C GLU A 33 -5.20 -11.36 -17.75
N ALA A 34 -5.20 -10.05 -17.96
CA ALA A 34 -4.77 -9.45 -19.23
C ALA A 34 -3.26 -9.60 -19.49
N ALA A 35 -2.46 -9.53 -18.41
CA ALA A 35 -1.01 -9.62 -18.51
C ALA A 35 -0.51 -11.08 -18.63
N PRO A 36 0.75 -11.29 -19.04
CA PRO A 36 1.33 -12.63 -19.12
C PRO A 36 1.58 -13.28 -17.76
N THR A 37 1.61 -12.49 -16.67
CA THR A 37 1.85 -12.97 -15.31
C THR A 37 0.76 -12.51 -14.35
N VAL A 38 0.46 -13.31 -13.34
CA VAL A 38 -0.40 -12.92 -12.22
C VAL A 38 0.26 -11.83 -11.37
N GLY A 39 -0.49 -11.18 -10.48
CA GLY A 39 0.08 -10.35 -9.42
C GLY A 39 -0.37 -8.89 -9.42
N GLY A 40 -0.74 -8.32 -10.57
CA GLY A 40 -1.15 -6.90 -10.60
C GLY A 40 -0.09 -5.99 -9.98
N GLY A 41 -0.42 -5.27 -8.89
CA GLY A 41 0.51 -4.38 -8.18
C GLY A 41 1.55 -5.07 -7.30
N THR A 42 1.57 -6.40 -7.21
CA THR A 42 2.62 -7.18 -6.50
C THR A 42 3.57 -7.88 -7.47
N ARG A 43 3.62 -7.48 -8.74
CA ARG A 43 4.62 -8.01 -9.68
C ARG A 43 6.02 -7.58 -9.30
N SER A 44 6.98 -8.48 -9.56
CA SER A 44 8.42 -8.18 -9.48
C SER A 44 9.07 -8.50 -10.82
N ALA A 45 10.07 -7.72 -11.22
CA ALA A 45 10.75 -7.87 -12.49
C ALA A 45 12.20 -7.34 -12.43
N GLU A 46 13.01 -7.72 -13.38
CA GLU A 46 14.31 -7.11 -13.64
C GLU A 46 14.10 -5.80 -14.42
N LEU A 47 13.99 -4.69 -13.69
CA LEU A 47 13.67 -3.38 -14.29
C LEU A 47 14.91 -2.58 -14.68
N THR A 48 16.08 -2.91 -14.14
CA THR A 48 17.33 -2.18 -14.37
C THR A 48 18.32 -3.04 -15.17
N LEU A 49 19.02 -3.94 -14.50
CA LEU A 49 20.04 -4.81 -15.06
C LEU A 49 19.68 -6.28 -14.80
N PRO A 50 20.19 -7.23 -15.59
CA PRO A 50 20.02 -8.65 -15.33
C PRO A 50 20.49 -9.05 -13.92
N GLY A 51 19.70 -9.86 -13.24
CA GLY A 51 19.96 -10.29 -11.85
C GLY A 51 19.51 -9.30 -10.76
N PHE A 52 19.05 -8.10 -11.12
CA PHE A 52 18.47 -7.13 -10.16
C PHE A 52 16.95 -7.22 -10.15
N ARG A 53 16.38 -7.82 -9.11
CA ARG A 53 14.95 -8.05 -8.99
C ARG A 53 14.26 -6.95 -8.19
N HIS A 54 13.45 -6.16 -8.87
CA HIS A 54 12.69 -5.04 -8.31
C HIS A 54 11.22 -5.37 -8.15
N ASP A 55 10.58 -4.74 -7.16
CA ASP A 55 9.13 -4.75 -7.01
C ASP A 55 8.52 -3.63 -7.86
N VAL A 56 7.69 -4.01 -8.84
CA VAL A 56 7.18 -3.03 -9.83
C VAL A 56 6.34 -1.93 -9.16
N CYS A 57 5.51 -2.27 -8.17
CA CYS A 57 4.70 -1.30 -7.45
C CYS A 57 4.85 -1.46 -5.93
N SER A 58 4.21 -2.45 -5.32
CA SER A 58 4.24 -2.65 -3.87
C SER A 58 5.50 -3.41 -3.44
N ALA A 59 6.22 -2.92 -2.44
CA ALA A 59 7.50 -3.47 -2.02
C ALA A 59 7.52 -3.96 -0.56
N ILE A 60 6.78 -3.30 0.34
CA ILE A 60 6.79 -3.56 1.78
C ILE A 60 5.36 -3.89 2.23
N HIS A 61 5.20 -4.95 3.03
CA HIS A 61 3.92 -5.63 3.20
C HIS A 61 3.41 -5.78 4.65
N PRO A 62 3.40 -4.73 5.49
CA PRO A 62 2.82 -4.83 6.84
C PRO A 62 1.35 -5.21 6.82
N LEU A 63 0.58 -4.68 5.85
CA LEU A 63 -0.85 -4.98 5.71
C LEU A 63 -1.11 -6.42 5.27
N ALA A 64 -0.20 -7.06 4.52
CA ALA A 64 -0.34 -8.45 4.13
C ALA A 64 -0.22 -9.38 5.35
N LEU A 65 0.82 -9.15 6.18
CA LEU A 65 1.01 -9.92 7.41
C LEU A 65 -0.11 -9.68 8.43
N ALA A 66 -0.66 -8.47 8.48
CA ALA A 66 -1.72 -8.13 9.41
C ALA A 66 -3.12 -8.55 8.91
N SER A 67 -3.28 -8.84 7.62
CA SER A 67 -4.59 -9.15 7.03
C SER A 67 -5.25 -10.38 7.66
N PRO A 68 -6.47 -10.27 8.21
CA PRO A 68 -7.17 -11.43 8.76
C PRO A 68 -7.40 -12.53 7.73
N PHE A 69 -7.64 -12.17 6.47
CA PHE A 69 -7.84 -13.16 5.40
C PHE A 69 -6.53 -13.84 5.00
N LEU A 70 -5.47 -13.09 4.69
CA LEU A 70 -4.21 -13.70 4.28
C LEU A 70 -3.60 -14.58 5.38
N ARG A 71 -3.74 -14.19 6.65
CA ARG A 71 -3.31 -14.99 7.82
C ARG A 71 -4.09 -16.30 7.97
N SER A 72 -5.30 -16.39 7.45
CA SER A 72 -6.10 -17.60 7.49
C SER A 72 -5.76 -18.60 6.39
N LEU A 73 -4.92 -18.22 5.43
CA LEU A 73 -4.53 -19.06 4.30
C LEU A 73 -3.17 -19.73 4.55
N PRO A 74 -2.97 -20.99 4.12
CA PRO A 74 -1.70 -21.70 4.29
C PRO A 74 -0.67 -21.29 3.20
N LEU A 75 -0.41 -19.98 3.04
CA LEU A 75 0.42 -19.45 1.95
C LEU A 75 1.91 -19.84 2.09
N ASP A 76 2.35 -20.12 3.30
CA ASP A 76 3.67 -20.68 3.60
C ASP A 76 3.89 -22.04 2.90
N ARG A 77 2.86 -22.90 2.88
CA ARG A 77 2.88 -24.19 2.16
C ARG A 77 2.89 -24.02 0.65
N HIS A 78 2.56 -22.82 0.17
CA HIS A 78 2.59 -22.45 -1.23
C HIS A 78 3.81 -21.57 -1.59
N GLY A 79 4.84 -21.54 -0.71
CA GLY A 79 6.12 -20.91 -0.97
C GLY A 79 6.23 -19.44 -0.55
N LEU A 80 5.24 -18.86 0.14
CA LEU A 80 5.35 -17.49 0.64
C LEU A 80 6.16 -17.44 1.94
N ALA A 81 7.25 -16.69 1.91
CA ALA A 81 8.01 -16.32 3.09
C ALA A 81 8.22 -14.81 3.14
N PHE A 82 8.44 -14.29 4.35
CA PHE A 82 8.71 -12.87 4.56
C PHE A 82 10.07 -12.67 5.22
N ALA A 83 10.85 -11.74 4.66
CA ALA A 83 12.08 -11.25 5.24
C ALA A 83 11.80 -10.01 6.08
N HIS A 84 12.34 -9.99 7.29
CA HIS A 84 12.18 -8.88 8.23
C HIS A 84 13.49 -8.12 8.36
N PRO A 85 13.49 -6.79 8.13
CA PRO A 85 14.67 -5.98 8.43
C PRO A 85 14.87 -5.86 9.95
N GLU A 86 16.09 -5.56 10.36
CA GLU A 86 16.42 -5.32 11.77
C GLU A 86 15.62 -4.14 12.35
N ILE A 87 15.56 -3.04 11.59
CA ILE A 87 14.73 -1.87 11.88
C ILE A 87 13.65 -1.78 10.80
N PRO A 88 12.36 -1.88 11.16
CA PRO A 88 11.26 -1.74 10.21
C PRO A 88 11.32 -0.46 9.38
N LEU A 89 11.52 0.69 10.06
CA LEU A 89 11.50 2.01 9.43
C LEU A 89 12.44 2.95 10.17
N ALA A 90 13.21 3.74 9.41
CA ALA A 90 13.94 4.89 9.93
C ALA A 90 13.53 6.19 9.20
N HIS A 91 13.69 7.31 9.88
CA HIS A 91 13.41 8.63 9.36
C HIS A 91 14.60 9.55 9.67
N PRO A 92 15.46 9.86 8.69
CA PRO A 92 16.60 10.72 8.90
C PRO A 92 16.20 12.19 9.03
N LEU A 93 16.99 12.89 9.83
CA LEU A 93 16.99 14.34 10.01
C LEU A 93 18.36 14.88 9.60
N ASP A 94 18.45 16.19 9.33
CA ASP A 94 19.73 16.81 9.05
C ASP A 94 20.72 16.63 10.19
N GLY A 95 22.03 16.66 9.87
CA GLY A 95 23.09 16.46 10.85
C GLY A 95 23.37 15.00 11.21
N GLY A 96 22.98 14.03 10.36
CA GLY A 96 23.32 12.61 10.54
C GLY A 96 22.51 11.92 11.66
N GLN A 97 21.42 12.52 12.09
CA GLN A 97 20.50 11.95 13.07
C GLN A 97 19.36 11.21 12.37
N ALA A 98 18.77 10.23 13.06
CA ALA A 98 17.51 9.61 12.63
C ALA A 98 16.63 9.27 13.83
N VAL A 99 15.37 8.99 13.55
CA VAL A 99 14.46 8.31 14.45
C VAL A 99 14.09 6.97 13.84
N ALA A 100 14.16 5.89 14.65
CA ALA A 100 13.83 4.54 14.22
C ALA A 100 12.49 4.09 14.82
N LEU A 101 11.66 3.47 14.00
CA LEU A 101 10.51 2.69 14.44
C LEU A 101 10.95 1.24 14.63
N HIS A 102 11.00 0.78 15.86
CA HIS A 102 11.31 -0.60 16.22
C HIS A 102 10.03 -1.44 16.41
N ARG A 103 10.17 -2.76 16.41
CA ARG A 103 9.08 -3.66 16.83
C ARG A 103 8.62 -3.39 18.27
N SER A 104 9.56 -3.07 19.15
CA SER A 104 9.29 -2.66 20.53
C SER A 104 8.84 -1.20 20.61
N VAL A 105 7.67 -0.95 21.20
CA VAL A 105 7.20 0.41 21.52
C VAL A 105 8.17 1.09 22.49
N ALA A 106 8.69 0.35 23.47
CA ALA A 106 9.65 0.88 24.46
C ALA A 106 10.93 1.37 23.79
N GLN A 107 11.51 0.55 22.91
CA GLN A 107 12.74 0.89 22.17
C GLN A 107 12.55 2.10 21.25
N THR A 108 11.41 2.19 20.57
CA THR A 108 11.06 3.38 19.79
C THR A 108 10.96 4.62 20.67
N ALA A 109 10.29 4.51 21.83
CA ALA A 109 10.10 5.60 22.78
C ALA A 109 11.43 6.12 23.35
N GLU A 110 12.39 5.25 23.61
CA GLU A 110 13.75 5.62 24.08
C GLU A 110 14.44 6.53 23.03
N GLY A 111 14.35 6.21 21.74
CA GLY A 111 14.90 7.02 20.66
C GLY A 111 14.24 8.40 20.50
N LEU A 112 13.06 8.61 21.07
CA LEU A 112 12.31 9.87 20.99
C LEU A 112 12.64 10.87 22.13
N GLY A 113 13.46 10.46 23.11
CA GLY A 113 13.87 11.32 24.21
C GLY A 113 12.68 11.83 25.05
N ALA A 114 12.54 13.15 25.19
CA ALA A 114 11.47 13.76 26.01
C ALA A 114 10.04 13.39 25.54
N ASP A 115 9.85 13.05 24.26
CA ASP A 115 8.55 12.62 23.72
C ASP A 115 8.24 11.13 23.98
N GLY A 116 9.22 10.35 24.46
CA GLY A 116 9.10 8.91 24.68
C GLY A 116 7.91 8.51 25.56
N PRO A 117 7.71 9.12 26.73
CA PRO A 117 6.54 8.84 27.58
C PRO A 117 5.20 9.10 26.87
N ALA A 118 5.09 10.21 26.14
CA ALA A 118 3.87 10.57 25.38
C ALA A 118 3.62 9.59 24.22
N TYR A 119 4.68 9.16 23.54
CA TYR A 119 4.63 8.15 22.50
C TYR A 119 4.16 6.79 23.04
N ARG A 120 4.79 6.33 24.14
CA ARG A 120 4.42 5.07 24.80
C ARG A 120 2.97 5.09 25.27
N ALA A 121 2.51 6.15 25.91
CA ALA A 121 1.12 6.30 26.34
C ALA A 121 0.11 6.27 25.18
N LEU A 122 0.51 6.73 23.99
CA LEU A 122 -0.31 6.69 22.79
C LEU A 122 -0.28 5.31 22.11
N MET A 123 0.92 4.75 21.90
CA MET A 123 1.09 3.59 21.02
C MET A 123 0.99 2.25 21.73
N GLN A 124 1.40 2.13 23.01
CA GLN A 124 1.38 0.85 23.72
C GLN A 124 -0.02 0.23 23.77
N PRO A 125 -1.08 0.96 24.17
CA PRO A 125 -2.43 0.39 24.22
C PRO A 125 -2.98 0.01 22.83
N LEU A 126 -2.48 0.64 21.76
CA LEU A 126 -2.84 0.29 20.39
C LEU A 126 -2.09 -0.96 19.94
N ALA A 127 -0.78 -1.03 20.26
CA ALA A 127 0.06 -2.16 19.92
C ALA A 127 -0.38 -3.45 20.63
N ASP A 128 -0.78 -3.36 21.89
CA ASP A 128 -1.30 -4.51 22.67
C ASP A 128 -2.59 -5.08 22.07
N GLY A 129 -3.38 -4.25 21.39
CA GLY A 129 -4.66 -4.64 20.77
C GLY A 129 -4.68 -4.56 19.23
N TRP A 130 -3.54 -4.64 18.57
CA TRP A 130 -3.43 -4.38 17.14
C TRP A 130 -4.31 -5.30 16.28
N GLU A 131 -4.45 -6.58 16.63
CA GLU A 131 -5.27 -7.54 15.87
C GLU A 131 -6.75 -7.15 15.84
N ALA A 132 -7.28 -6.77 17.01
CA ALA A 132 -8.64 -6.29 17.16
C ALA A 132 -8.92 -5.03 16.32
N LEU A 133 -7.96 -4.10 16.31
CA LEU A 133 -8.06 -2.89 15.50
C LEU A 133 -8.04 -3.19 13.99
N VAL A 134 -7.11 -4.03 13.55
CA VAL A 134 -6.98 -4.43 12.14
C VAL A 134 -8.25 -5.15 11.66
N GLU A 135 -8.85 -6.01 12.48
CA GLU A 135 -10.09 -6.71 12.15
C GLU A 135 -11.25 -5.74 11.88
N ASP A 136 -11.36 -4.67 12.67
CA ASP A 136 -12.41 -3.67 12.49
C ASP A 136 -12.08 -2.66 11.37
N MET A 137 -10.81 -2.30 11.19
CA MET A 137 -10.41 -1.29 10.22
C MET A 137 -10.26 -1.81 8.79
N LEU A 138 -9.85 -3.07 8.61
CA LEU A 138 -9.71 -3.67 7.28
C LEU A 138 -11.03 -4.26 6.75
N GLY A 139 -12.10 -3.48 6.81
CA GLY A 139 -13.41 -3.90 6.34
C GLY A 139 -14.31 -2.75 5.90
N PRO A 140 -15.54 -3.06 5.46
CA PRO A 140 -16.57 -2.06 5.22
C PRO A 140 -17.05 -1.45 6.53
N LEU A 141 -17.69 -0.28 6.45
CA LEU A 141 -18.34 0.33 7.60
C LEU A 141 -19.42 -0.63 8.14
N ARG A 142 -19.28 -1.02 9.39
CA ARG A 142 -20.18 -1.93 10.13
C ARG A 142 -20.09 -1.63 11.62
N PRO A 143 -21.04 -2.12 12.43
CA PRO A 143 -20.84 -2.14 13.88
C PRO A 143 -19.50 -2.83 14.22
N PRO A 144 -18.63 -2.19 15.00
CA PRO A 144 -17.32 -2.75 15.32
C PRO A 144 -17.46 -3.99 16.21
N ARG A 145 -16.59 -4.97 16.03
CA ARG A 145 -16.48 -6.14 16.91
C ARG A 145 -15.75 -5.79 18.21
N HIS A 146 -14.84 -4.81 18.13
CA HIS A 146 -14.00 -4.37 19.23
C HIS A 146 -14.19 -2.86 19.50
N PRO A 147 -15.40 -2.42 19.95
CA PRO A 147 -15.76 -1.01 20.02
C PRO A 147 -14.84 -0.17 20.89
N LEU A 148 -14.33 -0.72 22.01
CA LEU A 148 -13.41 -0.01 22.90
C LEU A 148 -12.03 0.21 22.26
N ALA A 149 -11.50 -0.79 21.53
CA ALA A 149 -10.25 -0.66 20.82
C ALA A 149 -10.36 0.39 19.70
N LEU A 150 -11.44 0.31 18.92
CA LEU A 150 -11.71 1.27 17.85
C LEU A 150 -11.93 2.68 18.39
N ALA A 151 -12.67 2.87 19.49
CA ALA A 151 -12.88 4.18 20.12
C ALA A 151 -11.56 4.78 20.65
N ARG A 152 -10.69 3.96 21.24
CA ARG A 152 -9.36 4.36 21.68
C ARG A 152 -8.50 4.86 20.50
N PHE A 153 -8.49 4.12 19.40
CA PHE A 153 -7.79 4.53 18.18
C PHE A 153 -8.42 5.81 17.58
N ALA A 154 -9.74 5.86 17.45
CA ALA A 154 -10.46 6.96 16.82
C ALA A 154 -10.22 8.31 17.53
N ARG A 155 -10.04 8.31 18.85
CA ARG A 155 -9.76 9.54 19.63
C ARG A 155 -8.54 10.32 19.10
N ALA A 156 -7.53 9.62 18.59
CA ALA A 156 -6.37 10.23 17.94
C ALA A 156 -6.45 10.15 16.41
N GLY A 157 -6.93 9.05 15.86
CA GLY A 157 -6.89 8.73 14.44
C GLY A 157 -7.79 9.59 13.55
N VAL A 158 -8.93 10.09 14.06
CA VAL A 158 -9.81 10.98 13.28
C VAL A 158 -9.24 12.41 13.12
N ARG A 159 -8.23 12.74 13.90
CA ARG A 159 -7.56 14.04 13.86
C ARG A 159 -6.69 14.20 12.61
N SER A 160 -6.31 15.43 12.31
CA SER A 160 -5.20 15.68 11.39
C SER A 160 -3.86 15.32 12.05
N ALA A 161 -2.90 14.87 11.25
CA ALA A 161 -1.54 14.60 11.75
C ALA A 161 -0.91 15.86 12.35
N THR A 162 -1.14 17.04 11.74
CA THR A 162 -0.70 18.34 12.29
C THR A 162 -1.30 18.62 13.68
N GLY A 163 -2.61 18.39 13.84
CA GLY A 163 -3.28 18.61 15.11
C GLY A 163 -2.81 17.64 16.21
N LEU A 164 -2.56 16.37 15.84
CA LEU A 164 -2.03 15.38 16.77
C LEU A 164 -0.58 15.70 17.17
N ALA A 165 0.30 15.98 16.18
CA ALA A 165 1.70 16.29 16.40
C ALA A 165 1.87 17.48 17.36
N ARG A 166 1.19 18.61 17.07
CA ARG A 166 1.27 19.83 17.90
C ARG A 166 0.80 19.65 19.34
N SER A 167 -0.19 18.79 19.56
CA SER A 167 -0.77 18.60 20.89
C SER A 167 -0.06 17.54 21.74
N ARG A 168 0.74 16.66 21.11
CA ARG A 168 1.32 15.50 21.81
C ARG A 168 2.84 15.51 21.86
N PHE A 169 3.50 16.08 20.85
CA PHE A 169 4.93 15.96 20.65
C PHE A 169 5.59 17.34 20.47
N PRO A 170 6.25 17.89 21.51
CA PRO A 170 7.06 19.08 21.37
C PRO A 170 8.34 18.83 20.54
N GLY A 171 8.89 17.61 20.54
CA GLY A 171 10.15 17.27 19.90
C GLY A 171 10.04 16.99 18.39
N VAL A 172 11.12 17.28 17.69
CA VAL A 172 11.20 17.11 16.22
C VAL A 172 11.12 15.65 15.82
N ARG A 173 11.77 14.73 16.55
CA ARG A 173 11.88 13.30 16.20
C ARG A 173 10.50 12.61 16.15
N ALA A 174 9.70 12.75 17.20
CA ALA A 174 8.37 12.14 17.26
C ALA A 174 7.42 12.72 16.19
N ARG A 175 7.53 14.03 15.96
CA ARG A 175 6.75 14.71 14.91
C ARG A 175 7.14 14.24 13.52
N ALA A 176 8.43 14.13 13.22
CA ALA A 176 8.94 13.67 11.93
C ALA A 176 8.54 12.20 11.66
N LEU A 177 8.65 11.31 12.66
CA LEU A 177 8.18 9.94 12.57
C LEU A 177 6.68 9.85 12.27
N LEU A 178 5.87 10.68 12.93
CA LEU A 178 4.42 10.75 12.66
C LEU A 178 4.16 11.28 11.24
N ALA A 179 4.87 12.32 10.80
CA ALA A 179 4.68 12.93 9.48
C ALA A 179 4.96 11.94 8.35
N GLY A 180 6.11 11.24 8.38
CA GLY A 180 6.48 10.26 7.35
C GLY A 180 5.45 9.14 7.22
N ASN A 181 4.94 8.64 8.36
CA ASN A 181 3.88 7.63 8.33
C ASN A 181 2.53 8.20 7.87
N ALA A 182 2.19 9.43 8.26
CA ALA A 182 0.93 10.08 7.88
C ALA A 182 0.89 10.50 6.40
N ALA A 183 2.04 10.74 5.76
CA ALA A 183 2.17 11.06 4.34
C ALA A 183 1.60 9.96 3.43
N HIS A 184 1.58 8.71 3.88
CA HIS A 184 0.91 7.61 3.15
C HIS A 184 -0.59 7.83 2.92
N ALA A 185 -1.22 8.77 3.60
CA ALA A 185 -2.58 9.21 3.27
C ALA A 185 -2.66 9.91 1.92
N MET A 186 -1.52 10.35 1.35
CA MET A 186 -1.41 11.14 0.11
C MET A 186 -2.34 12.36 0.14
N ARG A 187 -2.29 13.09 1.26
CA ARG A 187 -3.13 14.25 1.55
C ARG A 187 -2.39 15.26 2.41
N PRO A 188 -2.78 16.55 2.36
CA PRO A 188 -2.24 17.54 3.29
C PRO A 188 -2.34 17.02 4.73
N LEU A 189 -1.25 17.09 5.50
CA LEU A 189 -1.20 16.59 6.87
C LEU A 189 -2.13 17.37 7.83
N THR A 190 -2.69 18.49 7.39
CA THR A 190 -3.76 19.24 8.05
C THR A 190 -5.16 18.65 7.84
N ALA A 191 -5.32 17.74 6.88
CA ALA A 191 -6.62 17.13 6.60
C ALA A 191 -7.05 16.15 7.70
N PRO A 192 -8.37 16.04 7.99
CA PRO A 192 -8.90 15.07 8.95
C PRO A 192 -8.50 13.64 8.61
N ALA A 193 -8.34 12.79 9.63
CA ALA A 193 -8.00 11.38 9.59
C ALA A 193 -6.57 11.05 9.08
N THR A 194 -5.74 12.03 8.74
CA THR A 194 -4.34 11.76 8.35
C THR A 194 -3.52 11.22 9.51
N ALA A 195 -3.84 11.56 10.76
CA ALA A 195 -3.24 10.95 11.93
C ALA A 195 -3.52 9.44 11.99
N GLY A 196 -4.71 9.00 11.58
CA GLY A 196 -5.10 7.59 11.55
C GLY A 196 -4.21 6.74 10.65
N PHE A 197 -3.83 7.25 9.47
CA PHE A 197 -2.86 6.58 8.60
C PHE A 197 -1.50 6.45 9.31
N GLY A 198 -0.99 7.54 9.88
CA GLY A 198 0.28 7.52 10.60
C GLY A 198 0.29 6.57 11.78
N LEU A 199 -0.77 6.57 12.59
CA LEU A 199 -0.90 5.66 13.74
C LEU A 199 -1.06 4.20 13.31
N MET A 200 -1.83 3.93 12.25
CA MET A 200 -2.02 2.56 11.75
C MET A 200 -0.70 1.94 11.26
N LEU A 201 0.09 2.70 10.49
CA LEU A 201 1.35 2.21 9.98
C LEU A 201 2.40 2.01 11.07
N GLN A 202 2.47 2.92 12.06
CA GLN A 202 3.31 2.72 13.24
C GLN A 202 2.85 1.51 14.06
N LEU A 203 1.54 1.36 14.26
CA LEU A 203 0.93 0.20 14.92
C LEU A 203 1.35 -1.11 14.25
N LEU A 204 1.27 -1.17 12.92
CA LEU A 204 1.71 -2.34 12.16
C LEU A 204 3.22 -2.57 12.27
N GLY A 205 4.02 -1.50 12.35
CA GLY A 205 5.45 -1.58 12.64
C GLY A 205 5.72 -2.30 13.95
N HIS A 206 4.96 -2.01 15.00
CA HIS A 206 5.07 -2.69 16.30
C HIS A 206 4.46 -4.11 16.26
N GLY A 207 3.29 -4.28 15.67
CA GLY A 207 2.55 -5.54 15.66
C GLY A 207 3.21 -6.62 14.79
N VAL A 208 3.47 -6.32 13.53
CA VAL A 208 3.96 -7.30 12.52
C VAL A 208 5.29 -6.92 11.87
N GLY A 209 5.78 -5.68 12.07
CA GLY A 209 6.95 -5.16 11.36
C GLY A 209 6.61 -4.66 9.95
N TRP A 210 7.66 -4.32 9.19
CA TRP A 210 7.58 -3.87 7.80
C TRP A 210 8.41 -4.80 6.90
N PRO A 211 7.93 -6.03 6.66
CA PRO A 211 8.66 -7.02 5.88
C PRO A 211 8.51 -6.83 4.39
N ALA A 212 9.46 -7.42 3.64
CA ALA A 212 9.32 -7.71 2.22
C ALA A 212 9.03 -9.20 1.99
N ALA A 213 8.35 -9.55 0.90
CA ALA A 213 8.25 -10.94 0.49
C ALA A 213 9.60 -11.42 -0.07
N VAL A 214 10.07 -12.58 0.38
CA VAL A 214 11.33 -13.18 -0.08
C VAL A 214 11.28 -13.41 -1.58
N GLY A 215 12.33 -12.99 -2.27
CA GLY A 215 12.44 -13.10 -3.72
C GLY A 215 11.56 -12.14 -4.51
N GLY A 216 10.75 -11.29 -3.87
CA GLY A 216 9.91 -10.28 -4.51
C GLY A 216 8.45 -10.36 -4.13
N SER A 217 7.78 -9.23 -4.26
CA SER A 217 6.33 -9.12 -3.99
C SER A 217 5.50 -10.08 -4.85
N GLN A 218 6.02 -10.50 -6.00
CA GLN A 218 5.43 -11.53 -6.87
C GLN A 218 5.13 -12.83 -6.10
N ALA A 219 5.96 -13.20 -5.13
CA ALA A 219 5.77 -14.41 -4.33
C ALA A 219 4.41 -14.45 -3.60
N ILE A 220 3.85 -13.28 -3.25
CA ILE A 220 2.51 -13.20 -2.65
C ILE A 220 1.44 -13.68 -3.64
N ALA A 221 1.51 -13.18 -4.89
CA ALA A 221 0.55 -13.56 -5.91
C ALA A 221 0.74 -15.00 -6.38
N ASP A 222 1.99 -15.46 -6.47
CA ASP A 222 2.32 -16.84 -6.87
C ASP A 222 1.80 -17.85 -5.85
N ALA A 223 2.00 -17.58 -4.56
CA ALA A 223 1.47 -18.42 -3.49
C ALA A 223 -0.07 -18.47 -3.50
N MET A 224 -0.72 -17.30 -3.67
CA MET A 224 -2.19 -17.24 -3.78
C MET A 224 -2.70 -17.98 -5.03
N ALA A 225 -2.02 -17.84 -6.18
CA ALA A 225 -2.36 -18.54 -7.40
C ALA A 225 -2.16 -20.06 -7.28
N SER A 226 -1.08 -20.49 -6.61
CA SER A 226 -0.82 -21.89 -6.28
C SER A 226 -1.93 -22.48 -5.41
N LEU A 227 -2.32 -21.76 -4.35
CA LEU A 227 -3.44 -22.17 -3.48
C LEU A 227 -4.75 -22.24 -4.27
N LEU A 228 -5.05 -21.25 -5.11
CA LEU A 228 -6.29 -21.27 -5.91
C LEU A 228 -6.35 -22.51 -6.84
N ARG A 229 -5.22 -22.83 -7.51
CA ARG A 229 -5.16 -24.05 -8.35
C ARG A 229 -5.34 -25.31 -7.55
N SER A 230 -4.78 -25.41 -6.35
CA SER A 230 -4.98 -26.57 -5.46
C SER A 230 -6.44 -26.74 -5.00
N LEU A 231 -7.22 -25.66 -5.03
CA LEU A 231 -8.68 -25.67 -4.76
C LEU A 231 -9.51 -25.92 -6.04
N GLY A 232 -8.89 -26.21 -7.18
CA GLY A 232 -9.56 -26.47 -8.44
C GLY A 232 -9.91 -25.20 -9.26
N GLY A 233 -9.45 -24.03 -8.86
CA GLY A 233 -9.66 -22.79 -9.63
C GLY A 233 -8.71 -22.68 -10.82
N GLU A 234 -9.20 -22.10 -11.90
CA GLU A 234 -8.44 -21.88 -13.14
C GLU A 234 -7.94 -20.43 -13.26
N ILE A 235 -6.76 -20.23 -13.86
CA ILE A 235 -6.20 -18.92 -14.15
C ILE A 235 -5.73 -18.89 -15.60
N HIS A 236 -6.29 -17.97 -16.37
CA HIS A 236 -5.90 -17.72 -17.76
C HIS A 236 -5.23 -16.36 -17.85
N THR A 237 -3.94 -16.34 -18.14
CA THR A 237 -3.15 -15.13 -18.46
C THR A 237 -3.28 -14.80 -19.94
N ASN A 238 -2.78 -13.61 -20.37
CA ASN A 238 -2.94 -13.10 -21.73
C ASN A 238 -4.42 -13.11 -22.20
N SER A 239 -5.34 -12.91 -21.27
CA SER A 239 -6.78 -12.98 -21.49
C SER A 239 -7.46 -11.66 -21.14
N PRO A 240 -7.25 -10.59 -21.96
CA PRO A 240 -7.86 -9.29 -21.70
C PRO A 240 -9.37 -9.36 -21.87
N VAL A 241 -10.09 -8.85 -20.89
CA VAL A 241 -11.56 -8.76 -20.93
C VAL A 241 -11.95 -7.39 -21.48
N GLN A 242 -12.54 -7.39 -22.69
CA GLN A 242 -12.95 -6.16 -23.37
C GLN A 242 -14.41 -5.76 -23.13
N SER A 243 -15.18 -6.58 -22.40
CA SER A 243 -16.60 -6.31 -22.10
C SER A 243 -17.00 -6.82 -20.72
N ARG A 244 -17.79 -6.01 -20.00
CA ARG A 244 -18.61 -6.30 -18.79
C ARG A 244 -17.93 -6.64 -17.47
N ARG A 245 -16.57 -6.63 -17.29
CA ARG A 245 -16.00 -7.27 -16.07
C ARG A 245 -14.73 -6.67 -15.46
N ASP A 246 -14.26 -5.47 -15.84
CA ASP A 246 -13.08 -4.83 -15.24
C ASP A 246 -13.42 -3.76 -14.21
N LEU A 247 -12.54 -3.49 -13.24
CA LEU A 247 -12.91 -3.28 -11.84
C LEU A 247 -12.44 -1.99 -11.18
N THR A 248 -12.13 -0.92 -11.92
CA THR A 248 -12.14 0.44 -11.36
C THR A 248 -13.48 1.13 -11.65
N PRO A 249 -13.86 2.17 -10.88
CA PRO A 249 -15.04 2.96 -11.22
C PRO A 249 -15.03 3.46 -12.67
N ARG A 250 -13.86 3.84 -13.19
CA ARG A 250 -13.69 4.26 -14.60
C ARG A 250 -13.85 3.10 -15.59
N GLN A 251 -13.27 1.96 -15.29
CA GLN A 251 -13.38 0.75 -16.12
C GLN A 251 -14.79 0.13 -16.04
N ILE A 252 -15.43 0.14 -14.89
CA ILE A 252 -16.83 -0.28 -14.75
C ILE A 252 -17.73 0.54 -15.67
N LEU A 253 -17.50 1.86 -15.76
CA LEU A 253 -18.25 2.71 -16.71
C LEU A 253 -17.95 2.37 -18.15
N ALA A 254 -16.70 2.03 -18.49
CA ALA A 254 -16.32 1.67 -19.86
C ALA A 254 -16.90 0.33 -20.31
N ILE A 255 -16.98 -0.64 -19.38
CA ILE A 255 -17.25 -2.05 -19.73
C ILE A 255 -18.69 -2.48 -19.43
N ALA A 256 -19.27 -2.00 -18.35
CA ALA A 256 -20.61 -2.35 -17.88
C ALA A 256 -21.57 -1.16 -17.85
N GLY A 257 -21.22 -0.06 -18.51
CA GLY A 257 -22.03 1.17 -18.48
C GLY A 257 -23.49 0.95 -18.85
N ASP A 258 -23.74 0.17 -19.89
CA ASP A 258 -25.08 -0.08 -20.40
C ASP A 258 -25.91 -1.02 -19.51
N ASP A 259 -25.25 -1.83 -18.68
CA ASP A 259 -25.90 -2.74 -17.74
C ASP A 259 -26.19 -2.08 -16.37
N LEU A 260 -25.80 -0.81 -16.20
CA LEU A 260 -25.90 -0.08 -14.93
C LEU A 260 -26.85 1.10 -15.06
N PRO A 261 -27.78 1.31 -14.11
CA PRO A 261 -28.66 2.47 -14.12
C PRO A 261 -27.90 3.80 -14.13
N ASP A 262 -28.42 4.80 -14.84
CA ASP A 262 -27.81 6.14 -14.97
C ASP A 262 -27.44 6.78 -13.64
N ARG A 263 -28.25 6.60 -12.61
CA ARG A 263 -27.96 7.10 -11.27
C ARG A 263 -26.64 6.53 -10.74
N TYR A 264 -26.39 5.24 -10.95
CA TYR A 264 -25.17 4.57 -10.48
C TYR A 264 -23.97 4.99 -11.33
N ARG A 265 -24.15 5.08 -12.66
CA ARG A 265 -23.13 5.58 -13.60
C ARG A 265 -22.67 6.99 -13.22
N ARG A 266 -23.62 7.91 -12.96
CA ARG A 266 -23.28 9.27 -12.49
C ARG A 266 -22.55 9.27 -11.14
N ALA A 267 -22.87 8.36 -10.24
CA ALA A 267 -22.19 8.24 -8.97
C ALA A 267 -20.73 7.74 -9.12
N LEU A 268 -20.50 6.78 -10.00
CA LEU A 268 -19.14 6.31 -10.36
C LEU A 268 -18.32 7.43 -11.03
N GLY A 269 -18.92 8.21 -11.93
CA GLY A 269 -18.27 9.34 -12.60
C GLY A 269 -17.84 10.49 -11.65
N ARG A 270 -18.40 10.53 -10.44
CA ARG A 270 -17.99 11.48 -9.38
C ARG A 270 -16.90 10.95 -8.47
N TYR A 271 -16.42 9.74 -8.71
CA TYR A 271 -15.32 9.15 -7.93
C TYR A 271 -14.05 9.94 -8.17
N ARG A 272 -13.32 10.23 -7.10
CA ARG A 272 -12.09 11.03 -7.15
C ARG A 272 -10.89 10.16 -6.90
N TYR A 273 -9.90 10.30 -7.76
CA TYR A 273 -8.58 9.72 -7.58
C TYR A 273 -7.69 10.65 -6.76
N GLY A 274 -6.70 10.06 -6.10
CA GLY A 274 -5.71 10.77 -5.30
C GLY A 274 -4.53 11.28 -6.14
N PRO A 275 -3.50 11.84 -5.51
CA PRO A 275 -2.22 12.11 -6.15
C PRO A 275 -1.66 10.87 -6.84
N GLY A 276 -0.84 11.09 -7.86
CA GLY A 276 -0.03 10.04 -8.47
C GLY A 276 1.28 9.84 -7.71
N VAL A 277 2.04 8.86 -8.15
CA VAL A 277 3.41 8.64 -7.71
C VAL A 277 4.38 8.68 -8.87
N PHE A 278 5.59 9.15 -8.61
CA PHE A 278 6.74 8.98 -9.47
C PHE A 278 7.73 8.07 -8.76
N LYS A 279 8.07 6.96 -9.39
CA LYS A 279 8.85 5.86 -8.81
C LYS A 279 10.18 5.69 -9.55
N ILE A 280 11.23 5.32 -8.81
CA ILE A 280 12.53 4.93 -9.36
C ILE A 280 13.00 3.63 -8.70
N ASP A 281 13.53 2.73 -9.52
CA ASP A 281 14.30 1.57 -9.11
C ASP A 281 15.77 1.77 -9.46
N TYR A 282 16.66 1.37 -8.58
CA TYR A 282 18.10 1.48 -8.78
C TYR A 282 18.80 0.14 -8.62
N ALA A 283 19.75 -0.14 -9.51
CA ALA A 283 20.83 -1.10 -9.31
C ALA A 283 22.04 -0.34 -8.75
N LEU A 284 22.56 -0.78 -7.61
CA LEU A 284 23.63 -0.10 -6.88
C LEU A 284 24.87 -0.99 -6.72
N ASP A 285 26.05 -0.37 -6.69
CA ASP A 285 27.34 -1.03 -6.42
C ASP A 285 27.53 -1.44 -4.95
N ALA A 286 26.87 -0.74 -4.03
CA ALA A 286 26.98 -0.94 -2.59
C ALA A 286 25.69 -0.52 -1.88
N PRO A 287 25.53 -0.81 -0.58
CA PRO A 287 24.42 -0.27 0.22
C PRO A 287 24.45 1.26 0.23
N VAL A 288 23.25 1.86 0.34
CA VAL A 288 23.12 3.33 0.43
C VAL A 288 23.93 3.88 1.61
N PRO A 289 24.82 4.89 1.41
CA PRO A 289 25.76 5.39 2.41
C PRO A 289 25.10 6.37 3.39
N TRP A 290 24.02 5.96 4.04
CA TRP A 290 23.30 6.84 4.97
C TRP A 290 24.22 7.44 6.04
N ALA A 291 24.10 8.74 6.26
CA ALA A 291 24.81 9.42 7.34
C ALA A 291 24.37 8.91 8.73
N ALA A 292 23.07 8.64 8.89
CA ALA A 292 22.51 8.11 10.13
C ALA A 292 22.64 6.57 10.20
N PRO A 293 23.22 6.01 11.27
CA PRO A 293 23.43 4.55 11.41
C PRO A 293 22.14 3.72 11.39
N GLU A 294 21.05 4.27 11.91
CA GLU A 294 19.73 3.61 11.94
C GLU A 294 19.20 3.33 10.54
N CYS A 295 19.42 4.25 9.60
CA CYS A 295 18.98 4.12 8.22
C CYS A 295 19.73 2.99 7.47
N ARG A 296 20.98 2.69 7.86
CA ARG A 296 21.77 1.58 7.30
C ARG A 296 21.22 0.20 7.64
N ARG A 297 20.44 0.10 8.71
CA ARG A 297 19.82 -1.15 9.22
C ARG A 297 18.32 -1.21 8.98
N ALA A 298 17.74 -0.13 8.44
CA ALA A 298 16.31 -0.03 8.20
C ALA A 298 15.93 -0.64 6.85
N GLY A 299 14.84 -1.40 6.82
CA GLY A 299 14.25 -1.89 5.57
C GLY A 299 13.59 -0.80 4.76
N THR A 300 12.99 0.16 5.45
CA THR A 300 12.34 1.34 4.86
C THR A 300 12.92 2.62 5.45
N VAL A 301 13.09 3.63 4.60
CA VAL A 301 13.50 4.97 5.04
C VAL A 301 12.53 6.00 4.49
N HIS A 302 11.97 6.84 5.37
CA HIS A 302 11.13 7.97 4.99
C HIS A 302 11.97 9.24 4.96
N LEU A 303 12.14 9.84 3.78
CA LEU A 303 12.87 11.09 3.60
C LEU A 303 11.90 12.27 3.55
N GLY A 304 12.38 13.43 4.01
CA GLY A 304 11.61 14.67 4.00
C GLY A 304 11.99 15.61 5.14
N GLY A 305 12.89 15.15 6.04
CA GLY A 305 13.37 15.98 7.15
C GLY A 305 12.31 16.19 8.22
N THR A 306 11.99 17.43 8.54
CA THR A 306 11.06 17.79 9.61
C THR A 306 9.60 17.52 9.25
N PHE A 307 8.73 17.54 10.29
CA PHE A 307 7.27 17.49 10.08
C PHE A 307 6.80 18.58 9.12
N GLU A 308 7.33 19.77 9.28
CA GLU A 308 6.94 20.96 8.52
C GLU A 308 7.31 20.84 7.04
N GLU A 309 8.47 20.29 6.73
CA GLU A 309 8.91 20.06 5.35
C GLU A 309 8.00 19.03 4.65
N ILE A 310 7.71 17.90 5.32
CA ILE A 310 6.79 16.89 4.77
C ILE A 310 5.38 17.45 4.60
N ALA A 311 4.88 18.22 5.58
CA ALA A 311 3.57 18.83 5.50
C ALA A 311 3.48 19.83 4.33
N ALA A 312 4.55 20.59 4.07
CA ALA A 312 4.65 21.51 2.94
C ALA A 312 4.67 20.75 1.60
N ALA A 313 5.43 19.64 1.50
CA ALA A 313 5.49 18.81 0.31
C ALA A 313 4.12 18.23 -0.04
N GLU A 314 3.42 17.61 0.91
CA GLU A 314 2.10 17.04 0.69
C GLU A 314 1.04 18.12 0.37
N ALA A 315 1.17 19.31 0.93
CA ALA A 315 0.30 20.44 0.62
C ALA A 315 0.53 20.96 -0.81
N ALA A 316 1.78 21.00 -1.30
CA ALA A 316 2.10 21.37 -2.67
C ALA A 316 1.45 20.40 -3.67
N VAL A 317 1.64 19.10 -3.48
CA VAL A 317 1.03 18.06 -4.34
C VAL A 317 -0.50 18.18 -4.37
N ALA A 318 -1.12 18.46 -3.22
CA ALA A 318 -2.57 18.64 -3.15
C ALA A 318 -3.09 19.90 -3.89
N ARG A 319 -2.23 20.90 -4.11
CA ARG A 319 -2.54 22.08 -4.96
C ARG A 319 -2.25 21.84 -6.45
N GLY A 320 -1.74 20.67 -6.82
CA GLY A 320 -1.31 20.38 -8.19
C GLY A 320 0.10 20.83 -8.52
N GLU A 321 0.93 21.09 -7.51
CA GLU A 321 2.31 21.56 -7.61
C GLU A 321 3.30 20.43 -7.31
N HIS A 322 4.50 20.47 -7.91
CA HIS A 322 5.60 19.61 -7.54
C HIS A 322 6.36 20.22 -6.35
N ALA A 323 6.61 19.40 -5.33
CA ALA A 323 7.42 19.81 -4.20
C ALA A 323 8.91 19.85 -4.60
N ALA A 324 9.60 20.95 -4.35
CA ALA A 324 11.04 21.05 -4.60
C ALA A 324 11.85 20.09 -3.72
N ARG A 325 11.36 19.80 -2.53
CA ARG A 325 11.87 18.79 -1.59
C ARG A 325 10.74 17.81 -1.26
N PRO A 326 10.50 16.80 -2.11
CA PRO A 326 9.39 15.89 -1.91
C PRO A 326 9.59 15.00 -0.67
N TYR A 327 8.51 14.56 -0.08
CA TYR A 327 8.52 13.36 0.73
C TYR A 327 8.88 12.18 -0.16
N VAL A 328 9.88 11.38 0.24
CA VAL A 328 10.30 10.18 -0.50
C VAL A 328 10.24 8.97 0.41
N LEU A 329 9.58 7.93 -0.04
CA LEU A 329 9.66 6.62 0.58
C LEU A 329 10.71 5.78 -0.15
N VAL A 330 11.62 5.19 0.63
CA VAL A 330 12.71 4.34 0.14
C VAL A 330 12.59 2.96 0.76
N ALA A 331 12.77 1.90 -0.03
CA ALA A 331 12.87 0.53 0.45
C ALA A 331 14.18 -0.12 -0.02
N GLN A 332 14.86 -0.80 0.91
CA GLN A 332 16.19 -1.38 0.74
C GLN A 332 16.12 -2.91 0.86
N GLN A 333 15.32 -3.56 -0.01
CA GLN A 333 14.97 -4.98 0.12
C GLN A 333 16.21 -5.89 0.16
N SER A 334 17.23 -5.60 -0.66
CA SER A 334 18.45 -6.40 -0.74
C SER A 334 19.30 -6.43 0.54
N LEU A 335 19.07 -5.53 1.51
CA LEU A 335 19.75 -5.58 2.82
C LEU A 335 19.32 -6.78 3.67
N PHE A 336 18.11 -7.28 3.48
CA PHE A 336 17.52 -8.35 4.28
C PHE A 336 16.90 -9.48 3.45
N ASP A 337 16.94 -9.34 2.12
CA ASP A 337 16.63 -10.36 1.11
C ASP A 337 17.73 -10.36 0.04
N PRO A 338 18.87 -11.01 0.31
CA PRO A 338 20.07 -10.91 -0.56
C PRO A 338 19.86 -11.49 -1.96
N GLY A 339 18.83 -12.31 -2.18
CA GLY A 339 18.48 -12.83 -3.50
C GLY A 339 17.95 -11.79 -4.50
N ARG A 340 17.85 -10.50 -4.10
CA ARG A 340 17.34 -9.40 -4.94
C ARG A 340 18.39 -8.83 -5.90
N ALA A 341 19.67 -9.06 -5.66
CA ALA A 341 20.76 -8.53 -6.49
C ALA A 341 21.93 -9.54 -6.56
N PRO A 342 22.83 -9.42 -7.53
CA PRO A 342 24.09 -10.16 -7.53
C PRO A 342 24.91 -9.88 -6.27
N ALA A 343 25.81 -10.83 -5.91
CA ALA A 343 26.64 -10.70 -4.73
C ALA A 343 27.42 -9.38 -4.70
N GLY A 344 27.36 -8.66 -3.59
CA GLY A 344 27.99 -7.35 -3.39
C GLY A 344 27.26 -6.16 -4.02
N ALA A 345 26.20 -6.41 -4.80
CA ALA A 345 25.35 -5.36 -5.36
C ALA A 345 24.03 -5.24 -4.59
N HIS A 346 23.31 -4.12 -4.79
CA HIS A 346 22.09 -3.83 -4.06
C HIS A 346 20.98 -3.28 -4.96
N THR A 347 19.73 -3.51 -4.56
CA THR A 347 18.55 -2.82 -5.12
C THR A 347 18.10 -1.70 -4.19
N LEU A 348 17.59 -0.62 -4.78
CA LEU A 348 16.84 0.39 -4.06
C LEU A 348 15.56 0.69 -4.83
N TRP A 349 14.46 0.81 -4.11
CA TRP A 349 13.15 1.21 -4.61
C TRP A 349 12.73 2.49 -3.92
N ALA A 350 12.37 3.52 -4.69
CA ALA A 350 11.97 4.80 -4.15
C ALA A 350 10.79 5.39 -4.90
N TYR A 351 9.94 6.16 -4.23
CA TYR A 351 8.94 6.99 -4.88
C TYR A 351 8.64 8.27 -4.09
N CYS A 352 8.11 9.27 -4.79
CA CYS A 352 7.50 10.44 -4.20
C CYS A 352 6.06 10.63 -4.70
N HIS A 353 5.30 11.48 -3.99
CA HIS A 353 3.98 11.89 -4.43
C HIS A 353 4.09 13.03 -5.45
N VAL A 354 3.27 12.96 -6.51
CA VAL A 354 3.17 13.96 -7.56
C VAL A 354 1.70 14.27 -7.86
N PRO A 355 1.36 15.38 -8.52
CA PRO A 355 -0.01 15.62 -8.98
C PRO A 355 -0.54 14.47 -9.84
N ASN A 356 -1.83 14.16 -9.69
CA ASN A 356 -2.47 13.09 -10.48
C ASN A 356 -2.29 13.33 -11.97
N GLY A 357 -1.78 12.34 -12.69
CA GLY A 357 -1.55 12.41 -14.14
C GLY A 357 -0.39 13.33 -14.55
N SER A 358 0.47 13.77 -13.64
CA SER A 358 1.60 14.63 -13.98
C SER A 358 2.57 13.97 -14.97
N PRO A 359 2.98 14.66 -16.04
CA PRO A 359 3.99 14.18 -16.97
C PRO A 359 5.43 14.52 -16.54
N ILE A 360 5.60 15.27 -15.44
CA ILE A 360 6.90 15.81 -15.02
C ILE A 360 7.74 14.70 -14.38
N ASP A 361 8.99 14.58 -14.82
CA ASP A 361 9.98 13.71 -14.20
C ASP A 361 10.41 14.30 -12.83
N ALA A 362 10.26 13.52 -11.78
CA ALA A 362 10.64 13.89 -10.41
C ALA A 362 11.95 13.20 -9.96
N GLY A 363 12.67 12.56 -10.88
CA GLY A 363 13.85 11.76 -10.57
C GLY A 363 14.94 12.55 -9.87
N ASP A 364 15.29 13.71 -10.39
CA ASP A 364 16.33 14.54 -9.80
C ASP A 364 15.97 15.05 -8.39
N ALA A 365 14.68 15.32 -8.14
CA ALA A 365 14.20 15.72 -6.82
C ALA A 365 14.26 14.56 -5.80
N ILE A 366 13.94 13.34 -6.23
CA ILE A 366 14.11 12.13 -5.41
C ILE A 366 15.58 11.89 -5.09
N GLU A 367 16.46 11.93 -6.09
CA GLU A 367 17.91 11.76 -5.91
C GLU A 367 18.51 12.82 -5.01
N ALA A 368 18.09 14.08 -5.16
CA ALA A 368 18.53 15.16 -4.28
C ALA A 368 18.13 14.95 -2.81
N GLN A 369 16.96 14.37 -2.56
CA GLN A 369 16.54 14.00 -1.20
C GLN A 369 17.34 12.81 -0.67
N ILE A 370 17.66 11.81 -1.49
CA ILE A 370 18.50 10.67 -1.06
C ILE A 370 19.91 11.20 -0.76
N GLU A 371 20.50 11.99 -1.65
CA GLU A 371 21.85 12.56 -1.50
C GLU A 371 21.99 13.46 -0.27
N ARG A 372 20.92 14.21 0.11
CA ARG A 372 20.88 15.03 1.33
C ARG A 372 21.18 14.22 2.59
N PHE A 373 20.68 12.99 2.68
CA PHE A 373 20.80 12.14 3.86
C PHE A 373 21.81 10.99 3.69
N ALA A 374 22.26 10.77 2.46
CA ALA A 374 23.23 9.75 2.07
C ALA A 374 24.22 10.32 1.04
N PRO A 375 25.16 11.20 1.45
CA PRO A 375 26.13 11.78 0.55
C PRO A 375 26.97 10.72 -0.17
N GLY A 376 27.14 10.87 -1.49
CA GLY A 376 27.80 9.89 -2.36
C GLY A 376 26.88 8.80 -2.91
N PHE A 377 25.57 8.89 -2.68
CA PHE A 377 24.61 7.93 -3.23
C PHE A 377 24.68 7.84 -4.76
N ARG A 378 24.75 8.99 -5.45
CA ARG A 378 24.75 9.03 -6.92
C ARG A 378 25.92 8.29 -7.56
N GLU A 379 27.05 8.23 -6.87
CA GLU A 379 28.25 7.53 -7.33
C GLU A 379 28.08 6.00 -7.33
N LEU A 380 27.12 5.48 -6.56
CA LEU A 380 26.83 4.05 -6.46
C LEU A 380 25.83 3.56 -7.51
N VAL A 381 25.19 4.45 -8.25
CA VAL A 381 24.13 4.11 -9.19
C VAL A 381 24.69 3.51 -10.48
N ARG A 382 24.50 2.20 -10.69
CA ARG A 382 24.84 1.49 -11.94
C ARG A 382 23.81 1.73 -13.03
N ALA A 383 22.53 1.65 -12.66
CA ALA A 383 21.40 1.84 -13.55
C ALA A 383 20.15 2.25 -12.77
N ARG A 384 19.24 2.92 -13.43
CA ARG A 384 17.92 3.29 -12.88
C ARG A 384 16.81 3.03 -13.88
N SER A 385 15.61 2.78 -13.37
CA SER A 385 14.37 2.66 -14.14
C SER A 385 13.31 3.51 -13.48
N THR A 386 12.58 4.33 -14.26
CA THR A 386 11.58 5.27 -13.76
C THR A 386 10.18 4.90 -14.22
N MET A 387 9.19 5.16 -13.37
CA MET A 387 7.77 5.04 -13.71
C MET A 387 7.02 6.27 -13.18
N GLY A 388 6.61 7.15 -14.08
CA GLY A 388 5.69 8.25 -13.78
C GLY A 388 4.22 7.81 -13.80
N PRO A 389 3.28 8.73 -13.53
CA PRO A 389 1.85 8.47 -13.49
C PRO A 389 1.28 7.76 -14.74
N GLU A 390 1.71 8.18 -15.92
CA GLU A 390 1.28 7.57 -17.20
C GLU A 390 1.75 6.12 -17.33
N SER A 391 3.03 5.86 -17.05
CA SER A 391 3.60 4.49 -17.08
C SER A 391 2.96 3.60 -16.02
N MET A 392 2.63 4.15 -14.85
CA MET A 392 1.89 3.44 -13.80
C MET A 392 0.49 3.03 -14.25
N GLU A 393 -0.26 3.94 -14.89
CA GLU A 393 -1.59 3.67 -15.44
C GLU A 393 -1.52 2.67 -16.60
N ALA A 394 -0.53 2.78 -17.49
CA ALA A 394 -0.30 1.84 -18.59
C ALA A 394 0.06 0.43 -18.07
N HIS A 395 0.91 0.34 -17.04
CA HIS A 395 1.25 -0.93 -16.40
C HIS A 395 0.04 -1.57 -15.71
N LYS A 396 -0.80 -0.76 -15.09
CA LYS A 396 -1.99 -1.19 -14.37
C LYS A 396 -3.10 -0.15 -14.46
N ALA A 397 -4.08 -0.40 -15.31
CA ALA A 397 -5.21 0.50 -15.59
C ALA A 397 -6.03 0.93 -14.34
N ASN A 398 -5.83 0.26 -13.20
CA ASN A 398 -6.38 0.66 -11.90
C ASN A 398 -5.66 1.86 -11.25
N TYR A 399 -4.46 2.20 -11.69
CA TYR A 399 -3.67 3.31 -11.15
C TYR A 399 -3.92 4.59 -11.93
N VAL A 400 -5.18 5.02 -11.98
CA VAL A 400 -5.63 6.19 -12.74
C VAL A 400 -4.85 7.45 -12.36
N GLY A 401 -4.12 8.00 -13.32
CA GLY A 401 -3.22 9.14 -13.10
C GLY A 401 -2.09 8.85 -12.10
N GLY A 402 -1.71 7.57 -11.94
CA GLY A 402 -0.67 7.14 -11.00
C GLY A 402 -1.15 6.96 -9.55
N ASP A 403 -2.44 7.04 -9.26
CA ASP A 403 -2.99 6.82 -7.91
C ASP A 403 -2.92 5.34 -7.52
N ILE A 404 -1.92 4.99 -6.72
CA ILE A 404 -1.68 3.63 -6.22
C ILE A 404 -2.66 3.19 -5.11
N ASN A 405 -3.44 4.12 -4.53
CA ASN A 405 -4.42 3.85 -3.47
C ASN A 405 -5.80 3.45 -4.01
N GLY A 406 -5.99 3.56 -5.34
CA GLY A 406 -7.26 3.25 -5.99
C GLY A 406 -8.40 4.20 -5.60
N GLY A 407 -8.06 5.44 -5.27
CA GLY A 407 -8.96 6.53 -4.96
C GLY A 407 -8.53 7.41 -3.79
N ALA A 408 -8.86 8.69 -3.85
CA ALA A 408 -8.49 9.68 -2.84
C ALA A 408 -8.98 9.29 -1.44
N ALA A 409 -8.10 9.37 -0.45
CA ALA A 409 -8.40 9.08 0.95
C ALA A 409 -9.13 10.25 1.64
N THR A 410 -10.20 10.78 1.00
CA THR A 410 -11.06 11.78 1.62
C THR A 410 -11.96 11.12 2.66
N LEU A 411 -12.30 11.84 3.74
CA LEU A 411 -13.15 11.30 4.80
C LEU A 411 -14.43 10.67 4.24
N ARG A 412 -15.05 11.33 3.25
CA ARG A 412 -16.23 10.78 2.58
C ARG A 412 -15.91 9.45 1.86
N GLN A 413 -14.86 9.41 1.02
CA GLN A 413 -14.55 8.20 0.24
C GLN A 413 -14.01 7.06 1.07
N LEU A 414 -13.40 7.30 2.23
CA LEU A 414 -13.02 6.22 3.14
C LEU A 414 -14.21 5.33 3.54
N PHE A 415 -15.42 5.89 3.58
CA PHE A 415 -16.62 5.18 3.98
C PHE A 415 -17.60 4.88 2.84
N THR A 416 -17.53 5.62 1.71
CA THR A 416 -18.54 5.54 0.65
C THR A 416 -17.97 5.11 -0.71
N ARG A 417 -16.78 4.53 -0.75
CA ARG A 417 -16.15 4.10 -2.00
C ARG A 417 -16.72 2.78 -2.55
N PRO A 418 -16.85 2.57 -3.88
CA PRO A 418 -16.77 3.63 -4.89
C PRO A 418 -18.06 4.45 -4.96
N VAL A 419 -19.17 3.90 -4.46
CA VAL A 419 -20.50 4.50 -4.36
C VAL A 419 -21.10 4.13 -3.00
N ALA A 420 -21.78 5.07 -2.34
CA ALA A 420 -22.45 4.82 -1.06
C ALA A 420 -23.55 3.75 -1.21
N ARG A 421 -23.29 2.56 -0.66
CA ARG A 421 -24.22 1.40 -0.67
C ARG A 421 -24.08 0.62 0.64
N PRO A 422 -25.15 -0.04 1.11
CA PRO A 422 -25.07 -0.92 2.28
C PRO A 422 -24.03 -2.05 2.08
N VAL A 423 -23.91 -2.57 0.86
CA VAL A 423 -22.88 -3.54 0.46
C VAL A 423 -22.03 -2.87 -0.63
N PRO A 424 -20.90 -2.24 -0.28
CA PRO A 424 -20.11 -1.42 -1.21
C PRO A 424 -19.47 -2.23 -2.34
N TYR A 425 -19.38 -3.53 -2.20
CA TYR A 425 -18.83 -4.46 -3.21
C TYR A 425 -19.87 -4.86 -4.27
N SER A 426 -21.17 -4.63 -4.03
CA SER A 426 -22.23 -4.94 -4.99
C SER A 426 -22.50 -3.77 -5.93
N THR A 427 -23.03 -4.07 -7.11
CA THR A 427 -23.60 -3.10 -8.04
C THR A 427 -25.12 -3.25 -8.11
N PRO A 428 -25.86 -2.38 -8.83
CA PRO A 428 -27.27 -2.61 -9.14
C PRO A 428 -27.55 -3.87 -9.96
N ASN A 429 -26.56 -4.34 -10.74
CA ASN A 429 -26.62 -5.64 -11.37
C ASN A 429 -26.26 -6.72 -10.34
N PRO A 430 -27.18 -7.64 -9.97
CA PRO A 430 -26.95 -8.63 -8.91
C PRO A 430 -25.85 -9.64 -9.22
N ARG A 431 -25.43 -9.75 -10.49
CA ARG A 431 -24.35 -10.63 -10.95
C ARG A 431 -22.98 -9.95 -11.05
N LEU A 432 -22.89 -8.63 -10.79
CA LEU A 432 -21.66 -7.86 -10.92
C LEU A 432 -21.19 -7.34 -9.55
N PHE A 433 -19.99 -7.74 -9.14
CA PHE A 433 -19.34 -7.36 -7.89
C PHE A 433 -18.01 -6.66 -8.15
N ILE A 434 -17.59 -5.80 -7.24
CA ILE A 434 -16.35 -5.03 -7.31
C ILE A 434 -15.41 -5.51 -6.21
N CYS A 435 -14.23 -6.04 -6.58
CA CYS A 435 -13.22 -6.54 -5.66
C CYS A 435 -11.92 -5.71 -5.64
N SER A 436 -11.93 -4.51 -6.24
CA SER A 436 -10.73 -3.67 -6.35
C SER A 436 -10.47 -2.82 -5.11
N SER A 437 -9.26 -2.23 -5.00
CA SER A 437 -8.89 -1.24 -3.98
C SER A 437 -9.77 0.02 -4.00
N SER A 438 -10.59 0.21 -5.02
CA SER A 438 -11.65 1.23 -5.04
C SER A 438 -12.83 0.91 -4.15
N THR A 439 -12.86 -0.25 -3.48
CA THR A 439 -13.83 -0.60 -2.43
C THR A 439 -13.17 -0.57 -1.04
N PRO A 440 -13.95 -0.54 0.06
CA PRO A 440 -13.36 -0.64 1.40
C PRO A 440 -12.56 -1.96 1.60
N PRO A 441 -11.49 -1.94 2.38
CA PRO A 441 -10.92 -0.82 3.13
C PRO A 441 -10.04 0.13 2.31
N GLY A 442 -9.79 -0.15 1.03
CA GLY A 442 -9.02 0.73 0.17
C GLY A 442 -7.70 0.14 -0.33
N GLY A 443 -6.70 0.99 -0.52
CA GLY A 443 -5.38 0.61 -1.02
C GLY A 443 -4.56 -0.21 -0.02
N GLY A 444 -3.58 -0.93 -0.54
CA GLY A 444 -2.68 -1.80 0.20
C GLY A 444 -2.83 -3.27 -0.15
N VAL A 445 -1.76 -4.05 0.08
CA VAL A 445 -1.76 -5.50 -0.14
C VAL A 445 -2.31 -6.18 1.12
N HIS A 446 -3.61 -6.30 1.22
CA HIS A 446 -4.32 -6.95 2.33
C HIS A 446 -5.39 -7.94 1.87
N ALA A 447 -5.72 -7.98 0.56
CA ALA A 447 -6.68 -8.90 -0.04
C ALA A 447 -8.15 -8.79 0.45
N MET A 448 -8.42 -7.89 1.40
CA MET A 448 -9.73 -7.79 2.06
C MET A 448 -10.85 -7.30 1.13
N CYS A 449 -10.54 -6.44 0.14
CA CYS A 449 -11.56 -6.01 -0.83
C CYS A 449 -12.12 -7.20 -1.61
N GLY A 450 -11.24 -8.11 -2.05
CA GLY A 450 -11.61 -9.34 -2.74
C GLY A 450 -12.42 -10.29 -1.86
N TRP A 451 -11.93 -10.53 -0.65
CA TRP A 451 -12.61 -11.40 0.30
C TRP A 451 -14.04 -10.94 0.63
N TYR A 452 -14.23 -9.65 0.88
CA TYR A 452 -15.57 -9.12 1.14
C TYR A 452 -16.47 -9.13 -0.10
N ALA A 453 -15.91 -8.92 -1.30
CA ALA A 453 -16.65 -9.03 -2.55
C ALA A 453 -17.17 -10.46 -2.77
N ALA A 454 -16.32 -11.47 -2.56
CA ALA A 454 -16.70 -12.88 -2.64
C ALA A 454 -17.81 -13.22 -1.62
N ARG A 455 -17.68 -12.77 -0.37
CA ARG A 455 -18.72 -12.95 0.65
C ARG A 455 -20.04 -12.26 0.29
N ALA A 456 -19.99 -11.13 -0.40
CA ALA A 456 -21.20 -10.48 -0.90
C ALA A 456 -21.87 -11.31 -2.01
N ALA A 457 -21.09 -11.86 -2.93
CA ALA A 457 -21.57 -12.73 -3.99
C ALA A 457 -22.20 -14.02 -3.43
N LEU A 458 -21.55 -14.67 -2.46
CA LEU A 458 -22.05 -15.89 -1.80
C LEU A 458 -23.34 -15.68 -0.99
N ARG A 459 -23.60 -14.46 -0.53
CA ARG A 459 -24.86 -14.10 0.14
C ARG A 459 -25.98 -13.70 -0.84
N GLY A 460 -25.65 -13.49 -2.10
CA GLY A 460 -26.55 -13.05 -3.17
C GLY A 460 -26.59 -14.04 -4.33
N ALA A 461 -25.93 -13.68 -5.43
CA ALA A 461 -25.99 -14.39 -6.71
C ALA A 461 -25.48 -15.85 -6.68
N LEU A 462 -24.63 -16.20 -5.73
CA LEU A 462 -24.03 -17.54 -5.58
C LEU A 462 -24.49 -18.27 -4.29
N ARG A 463 -25.67 -17.92 -3.81
CA ARG A 463 -26.25 -18.54 -2.62
C ARG A 463 -26.61 -20.01 -2.81
#